data_cf9f4bd3b50eda7d8ca8e24f17a95f67
#
_entry.id   cf9f4bd3b50eda7d8ca8e24f17a95f67
#
_cell.length_a   1.000
_cell.length_b   1.000
_cell.length_c   1.000
_cell.angle_alpha   90.00
_cell.angle_beta   90.00
_cell.angle_gamma   90.00
#
_symmetry.space_group_name_H-M   'P 1'
#
loop_
_entity.id
_entity.type
_entity.pdbx_description
1 polymer ?
#
loop_
_entity_poly.entity_id
_entity_poly.type
_entity_poly.pdbx_seq_one_letter_code
_entity_poly.pdbx_strand_id
1 'polypeptide(L)'
;MERVPGIKVWYGAGCRSHTTETPIVVVARFNVCREGEGDGSFQKEVGWNVGCGDKARFWEDVWVGNTNLKTLYPRLFSLSLNKGQKVGEVGVWEESVGRWKLRWKRDRFEWEIPFETDLRIHISRVSVIKDENDRQVWKRGESGRFTVRSAYECIEEIGRGPQISGFGYLWKIKAFPNMMVTAWRVLWGRIPTREGLSRRGVMMNSVACSLCQSEEESCQHLFLECEHAWRVWALCFRWVGILSVQHNNLMINFERFHLVQCTNKQNLVWKGVWATVVRCMWEHRNSIVFNQGVVDAEEVLQNAQLKTWLWMKHKAHNFNYSFADWILNPLPCISSVK
;
A
#
# COMPACT_ATOMS: atom_id res chain seq x y z
N MET A 1 17.74 -12.77 8.20
CA MET A 1 16.54 -13.18 7.44
C MET A 1 15.34 -12.54 8.11
N GLU A 2 15.01 -11.32 7.71
CA GLU A 2 13.87 -10.57 8.27
C GLU A 2 12.61 -10.95 7.50
N ARG A 3 11.64 -11.53 8.23
CA ARG A 3 10.32 -11.84 7.67
C ARG A 3 9.47 -10.57 7.68
N VAL A 4 9.19 -10.02 6.52
CA VAL A 4 8.18 -8.97 6.35
C VAL A 4 6.80 -9.64 6.43
N PRO A 5 5.90 -9.23 7.36
CA PRO A 5 4.57 -9.84 7.49
C PRO A 5 3.68 -9.45 6.30
N GLY A 6 3.19 -10.44 5.58
CA GLY A 6 2.19 -10.28 4.53
C GLY A 6 2.54 -10.87 3.16
N ILE A 7 3.73 -11.42 2.97
CA ILE A 7 4.12 -12.13 1.75
C ILE A 7 4.36 -13.59 2.11
N LYS A 8 3.42 -14.47 1.78
CA LYS A 8 3.67 -15.91 1.79
C LYS A 8 4.52 -16.26 0.59
N VAL A 9 5.82 -16.40 0.80
CA VAL A 9 6.71 -17.02 -0.18
C VAL A 9 6.56 -18.52 -0.01
N TRP A 10 5.79 -19.16 -0.90
CA TRP A 10 5.77 -20.62 -0.99
C TRP A 10 7.00 -21.07 -1.77
N TYR A 11 8.00 -21.55 -1.07
CA TYR A 11 8.99 -22.43 -1.67
C TYR A 11 8.33 -23.79 -1.85
N GLY A 12 7.91 -24.12 -3.05
CA GLY A 12 7.48 -25.46 -3.39
C GLY A 12 8.66 -26.42 -3.26
N ALA A 13 8.70 -27.16 -2.16
CA ALA A 13 9.54 -28.32 -2.06
C ALA A 13 8.93 -29.44 -2.92
N GLY A 14 9.65 -29.86 -3.96
CA GLY A 14 9.40 -31.10 -4.68
C GLY A 14 8.77 -30.96 -6.06
N CYS A 15 9.56 -30.52 -7.03
CA CYS A 15 9.53 -31.10 -8.37
C CYS A 15 10.88 -30.81 -9.07
N ARG A 16 11.70 -31.86 -9.22
CA ARG A 16 12.87 -31.80 -10.09
C ARG A 16 12.36 -31.90 -11.53
N SER A 17 12.21 -30.77 -12.17
CA SER A 17 12.20 -30.68 -13.61
C SER A 17 12.98 -29.41 -13.98
N HIS A 18 14.04 -29.61 -14.77
CA HIS A 18 14.87 -28.57 -15.34
C HIS A 18 14.06 -27.74 -16.36
N THR A 19 13.33 -26.75 -15.88
CA THR A 19 12.88 -25.61 -16.69
C THR A 19 13.33 -24.36 -15.96
N THR A 20 14.28 -23.66 -16.54
CA THR A 20 14.69 -22.32 -16.15
C THR A 20 13.55 -21.36 -16.39
N GLU A 21 12.53 -21.34 -15.51
CA GLU A 21 11.56 -20.25 -15.48
C GLU A 21 12.31 -18.98 -15.11
N THR A 22 12.25 -18.00 -16.00
CA THR A 22 12.87 -16.69 -15.75
C THR A 22 12.21 -16.04 -14.53
N PRO A 23 12.95 -15.29 -13.70
CA PRO A 23 12.42 -14.64 -12.49
C PRO A 23 11.15 -13.80 -12.73
N ILE A 24 10.94 -13.31 -13.94
CA ILE A 24 9.79 -12.48 -14.33
C ILE A 24 8.49 -13.30 -14.39
N VAL A 25 8.54 -14.59 -14.78
CA VAL A 25 7.36 -15.49 -14.79
C VAL A 25 6.85 -15.72 -13.37
N VAL A 26 7.74 -15.82 -12.38
CA VAL A 26 7.39 -15.94 -10.98
C VAL A 26 6.64 -14.69 -10.50
N VAL A 27 7.06 -13.50 -10.92
CA VAL A 27 6.42 -12.23 -10.53
C VAL A 27 5.06 -12.05 -11.20
N ALA A 28 4.90 -12.47 -12.47
CA ALA A 28 3.61 -12.44 -13.14
C ALA A 28 2.56 -13.36 -12.47
N ARG A 29 3.00 -14.49 -11.89
CA ARG A 29 2.14 -15.37 -11.07
C ARG A 29 1.76 -14.74 -9.72
N PHE A 30 2.59 -13.87 -9.12
CA PHE A 30 2.24 -13.15 -7.88
C PHE A 30 1.07 -12.17 -8.04
N ASN A 31 0.87 -11.59 -9.23
CA ASN A 31 -0.27 -10.70 -9.48
C ASN A 31 -1.61 -11.43 -9.63
N VAL A 32 -1.60 -12.71 -10.02
CA VAL A 32 -2.82 -13.53 -10.15
C VAL A 32 -3.40 -13.92 -8.76
N CYS A 33 -2.58 -13.94 -7.72
CA CYS A 33 -3.02 -14.27 -6.36
C CYS A 33 -3.55 -13.08 -5.54
N ARG A 34 -3.55 -11.87 -6.10
CA ARG A 34 -4.23 -10.70 -5.54
C ARG A 34 -5.53 -10.45 -6.30
N GLU A 35 -6.50 -11.33 -6.12
CA GLU A 35 -7.90 -11.05 -6.45
C GLU A 35 -8.39 -9.94 -5.50
N GLY A 36 -8.41 -8.72 -6.01
CA GLY A 36 -8.87 -7.53 -5.33
C GLY A 36 -8.13 -6.30 -5.85
N GLU A 37 -8.67 -5.67 -6.91
CA GLU A 37 -8.38 -4.28 -7.32
C GLU A 37 -6.91 -3.84 -7.43
N GLY A 38 -6.08 -4.63 -8.08
CA GLY A 38 -4.79 -4.20 -8.59
C GLY A 38 -4.94 -3.78 -10.04
N ASP A 39 -5.04 -2.48 -10.31
CA ASP A 39 -4.92 -1.92 -11.64
C ASP A 39 -3.65 -2.47 -12.30
N GLY A 40 -3.70 -3.24 -13.34
CA GLY A 40 -2.59 -3.94 -14.02
C GLY A 40 -1.29 -3.15 -14.29
N SER A 41 -0.96 -2.21 -13.42
CA SER A 41 0.15 -1.27 -13.54
C SER A 41 1.51 -1.96 -13.42
N PHE A 42 1.62 -3.04 -12.64
CA PHE A 42 2.85 -3.84 -12.60
C PHE A 42 3.12 -4.54 -13.94
N GLN A 43 2.08 -4.98 -14.64
CA GLN A 43 2.21 -5.63 -15.97
C GLN A 43 2.71 -4.65 -17.04
N LYS A 44 2.49 -3.34 -16.87
CA LYS A 44 2.99 -2.30 -17.78
C LYS A 44 4.52 -2.16 -17.72
N GLU A 45 5.12 -2.59 -16.62
CA GLU A 45 6.58 -2.54 -16.42
C GLU A 45 7.32 -3.76 -17.00
N VAL A 46 6.59 -4.77 -17.45
CA VAL A 46 7.15 -5.94 -18.15
C VAL A 46 6.93 -5.76 -19.66
N GLY A 47 8.01 -5.82 -20.41
CA GLY A 47 7.99 -5.79 -21.85
C GLY A 47 8.58 -7.06 -22.45
N TRP A 48 8.52 -7.16 -23.77
CA TRP A 48 9.18 -8.21 -24.53
C TRP A 48 10.24 -7.63 -25.46
N ASN A 49 11.42 -8.21 -25.41
CA ASN A 49 12.38 -8.09 -26.51
C ASN A 49 12.10 -9.25 -27.44
N VAL A 50 11.55 -8.94 -28.60
CA VAL A 50 11.08 -9.95 -29.58
C VAL A 50 12.26 -10.46 -30.34
N GLY A 51 12.45 -11.77 -30.32
CA GLY A 51 13.32 -12.54 -31.20
C GLY A 51 12.51 -13.15 -32.35
N CYS A 52 12.14 -14.42 -32.25
CA CYS A 52 11.32 -15.10 -33.23
C CYS A 52 9.81 -14.77 -33.17
N GLY A 53 9.35 -14.11 -32.11
CA GLY A 53 7.96 -13.69 -31.92
C GLY A 53 7.01 -14.82 -31.54
N ASP A 54 7.52 -15.91 -30.96
CA ASP A 54 6.73 -17.10 -30.61
C ASP A 54 6.07 -17.04 -29.25
N LYS A 55 6.43 -16.05 -28.40
CA LYS A 55 5.89 -15.89 -27.05
C LYS A 55 5.03 -14.65 -26.88
N ALA A 56 5.46 -13.51 -27.43
CA ALA A 56 4.78 -12.23 -27.30
C ALA A 56 3.50 -12.18 -28.15
N ARG A 57 2.38 -11.76 -27.57
CA ARG A 57 1.11 -11.54 -28.27
C ARG A 57 1.11 -10.19 -28.95
N PHE A 58 0.73 -10.15 -30.23
CA PHE A 58 0.84 -8.96 -31.08
C PHE A 58 0.08 -7.74 -30.51
N TRP A 59 -1.17 -7.91 -30.10
CA TRP A 59 -2.01 -6.79 -29.61
C TRP A 59 -1.93 -6.54 -28.12
N GLU A 60 -1.72 -7.57 -27.32
CA GLU A 60 -1.96 -7.56 -25.88
C GLU A 60 -0.70 -7.30 -25.08
N ASP A 61 0.45 -7.76 -25.56
CA ASP A 61 1.73 -7.60 -24.85
C ASP A 61 2.46 -6.33 -25.28
N VAL A 62 3.35 -5.85 -24.43
CA VAL A 62 4.21 -4.69 -24.72
C VAL A 62 5.52 -5.20 -25.30
N TRP A 63 5.63 -5.16 -26.63
CA TRP A 63 6.80 -5.59 -27.36
C TRP A 63 7.38 -4.49 -28.27
N VAL A 64 6.66 -3.40 -28.45
CA VAL A 64 7.10 -2.18 -29.13
C VAL A 64 6.66 -0.97 -28.33
N GLY A 65 7.57 -0.03 -28.09
CA GLY A 65 7.27 1.16 -27.28
C GLY A 65 6.99 0.85 -25.80
N ASN A 66 6.17 1.69 -25.17
CA ASN A 66 5.90 1.63 -23.73
C ASN A 66 4.50 1.08 -23.37
N THR A 67 3.63 0.92 -24.36
CA THR A 67 2.23 0.51 -24.16
C THR A 67 1.87 -0.55 -25.19
N ASN A 68 0.94 -1.46 -24.87
CA ASN A 68 0.49 -2.47 -25.82
C ASN A 68 -0.31 -1.85 -26.98
N LEU A 69 -0.27 -2.48 -28.14
CA LEU A 69 -0.91 -1.98 -29.35
C LEU A 69 -2.44 -1.90 -29.26
N LYS A 70 -3.05 -2.77 -28.46
CA LYS A 70 -4.49 -2.75 -28.16
C LYS A 70 -4.94 -1.43 -27.51
N THR A 71 -4.14 -0.91 -26.60
CA THR A 71 -4.43 0.37 -25.90
C THR A 71 -4.12 1.58 -26.79
N LEU A 72 -3.05 1.51 -27.60
CA LEU A 72 -2.68 2.59 -28.52
C LEU A 72 -3.65 2.71 -29.70
N TYR A 73 -4.10 1.58 -30.25
CA TYR A 73 -4.94 1.50 -31.44
C TYR A 73 -6.24 0.72 -31.18
N PRO A 74 -7.11 1.15 -30.25
CA PRO A 74 -8.29 0.37 -29.83
C PRO A 74 -9.26 0.12 -30.99
N ARG A 75 -9.38 1.09 -31.91
CA ARG A 75 -10.22 0.95 -33.11
C ARG A 75 -9.71 -0.12 -34.03
N LEU A 76 -8.44 -0.10 -34.38
CA LEU A 76 -7.81 -1.12 -35.22
C LEU A 76 -7.85 -2.49 -34.57
N PHE A 77 -7.64 -2.57 -33.25
CA PHE A 77 -7.81 -3.83 -32.52
C PHE A 77 -9.23 -4.39 -32.67
N SER A 78 -10.27 -3.55 -32.60
CA SER A 78 -11.67 -3.99 -32.75
C SER A 78 -11.93 -4.61 -34.16
N LEU A 79 -11.28 -4.07 -35.17
CA LEU A 79 -11.37 -4.51 -36.57
C LEU A 79 -10.44 -5.67 -36.92
N SER A 80 -9.42 -5.94 -36.14
CA SER A 80 -8.40 -6.96 -36.43
C SER A 80 -8.97 -8.37 -36.37
N LEU A 81 -8.57 -9.20 -37.34
CA LEU A 81 -8.72 -10.64 -37.33
C LEU A 81 -7.52 -11.36 -36.68
N ASN A 82 -6.45 -10.62 -36.37
CA ASN A 82 -5.23 -11.13 -35.75
C ASN A 82 -5.29 -11.09 -34.21
N LYS A 83 -6.48 -11.09 -33.62
CA LYS A 83 -6.63 -11.07 -32.14
C LYS A 83 -6.09 -12.35 -31.53
N GLY A 84 -5.31 -12.22 -30.47
CA GLY A 84 -4.70 -13.36 -29.77
C GLY A 84 -3.52 -14.01 -30.50
N GLN A 85 -3.18 -13.60 -31.73
CA GLN A 85 -2.02 -14.10 -32.45
C GLN A 85 -0.71 -13.56 -31.87
N LYS A 86 0.34 -14.34 -32.01
CA LYS A 86 1.69 -13.97 -31.60
C LYS A 86 2.37 -13.09 -32.67
N VAL A 87 3.39 -12.36 -32.26
CA VAL A 87 4.12 -11.42 -33.14
C VAL A 87 4.66 -12.13 -34.37
N GLY A 88 5.26 -13.33 -34.19
CA GLY A 88 5.79 -14.14 -35.30
C GLY A 88 4.74 -14.67 -36.27
N GLU A 89 3.47 -14.82 -35.84
CA GLU A 89 2.36 -15.28 -36.67
C GLU A 89 1.75 -14.15 -37.53
N VAL A 90 1.90 -12.91 -37.11
CA VAL A 90 1.38 -11.72 -37.82
C VAL A 90 2.39 -11.22 -38.85
N GLY A 91 3.68 -11.52 -38.67
CA GLY A 91 4.75 -11.17 -39.58
C GLY A 91 5.10 -12.32 -40.53
N VAL A 92 5.47 -11.99 -41.77
CA VAL A 92 6.09 -12.92 -42.73
C VAL A 92 7.50 -12.43 -43.00
N TRP A 93 8.46 -13.29 -42.72
CA TRP A 93 9.88 -12.96 -42.73
C TRP A 93 10.57 -13.78 -43.82
N GLU A 94 10.93 -13.11 -44.92
CA GLU A 94 11.71 -13.70 -46.04
C GLU A 94 13.04 -12.94 -46.12
N GLU A 95 14.17 -13.63 -45.97
CA GLU A 95 15.53 -13.14 -46.21
C GLU A 95 15.81 -11.72 -45.64
N SER A 96 15.51 -11.48 -44.37
CA SER A 96 15.76 -10.20 -43.68
C SER A 96 14.77 -9.05 -43.96
N VAL A 97 13.80 -9.24 -44.86
CA VAL A 97 12.74 -8.24 -45.08
C VAL A 97 11.42 -8.73 -44.49
N GLY A 98 11.04 -8.15 -43.37
CA GLY A 98 9.77 -8.49 -42.73
C GLY A 98 8.58 -7.73 -43.30
N ARG A 99 7.52 -8.44 -43.63
CA ARG A 99 6.22 -7.84 -43.97
C ARG A 99 5.17 -8.21 -42.96
N TRP A 100 4.46 -7.22 -42.41
CA TRP A 100 3.37 -7.40 -41.49
C TRP A 100 2.06 -7.70 -42.23
N LYS A 101 1.43 -8.88 -41.99
CA LYS A 101 0.14 -9.30 -42.55
C LYS A 101 -1.00 -8.92 -41.59
N LEU A 102 -1.35 -7.67 -41.57
CA LEU A 102 -2.52 -7.21 -40.81
C LEU A 102 -3.80 -7.58 -41.58
N ARG A 103 -4.68 -8.34 -40.92
CA ARG A 103 -5.97 -8.78 -41.48
C ARG A 103 -7.11 -8.05 -40.81
N TRP A 104 -8.04 -7.49 -41.60
CA TRP A 104 -9.15 -6.72 -41.16
C TRP A 104 -10.48 -7.39 -41.46
N LYS A 105 -11.51 -7.21 -40.63
CA LYS A 105 -12.86 -7.77 -40.85
C LYS A 105 -13.59 -7.15 -42.02
N ARG A 106 -13.25 -5.93 -42.41
CA ARG A 106 -13.79 -5.17 -43.51
C ARG A 106 -12.73 -4.20 -44.04
N ASP A 107 -13.03 -3.59 -45.19
CA ASP A 107 -12.23 -2.48 -45.66
C ASP A 107 -12.27 -1.30 -44.69
N ARG A 108 -11.14 -0.59 -44.63
CA ARG A 108 -11.00 0.55 -43.74
C ARG A 108 -11.64 1.80 -44.33
N PHE A 109 -12.28 2.59 -43.49
CA PHE A 109 -12.74 3.91 -43.86
C PHE A 109 -11.54 4.86 -44.08
N GLU A 110 -11.72 5.93 -44.85
CA GLU A 110 -10.66 6.92 -45.10
C GLU A 110 -10.02 7.48 -43.83
N TRP A 111 -10.84 7.74 -42.80
CA TRP A 111 -10.36 8.24 -41.51
C TRP A 111 -9.63 7.18 -40.67
N GLU A 112 -9.75 5.88 -40.98
CA GLU A 112 -9.02 4.79 -40.30
C GLU A 112 -7.64 4.54 -40.90
N ILE A 113 -7.41 4.97 -42.17
CA ILE A 113 -6.14 4.76 -42.89
C ILE A 113 -4.95 5.40 -42.21
N PRO A 114 -5.03 6.65 -41.68
CA PRO A 114 -3.91 7.26 -40.97
C PRO A 114 -3.47 6.46 -39.75
N PHE A 115 -4.42 5.91 -38.97
CA PHE A 115 -4.10 5.06 -37.82
C PHE A 115 -3.40 3.76 -38.22
N GLU A 116 -3.77 3.15 -39.33
CA GLU A 116 -3.05 1.97 -39.81
C GLU A 116 -1.63 2.32 -40.29
N THR A 117 -1.48 3.46 -40.95
CA THR A 117 -0.17 3.94 -41.41
C THR A 117 0.74 4.17 -40.22
N ASP A 118 0.23 4.82 -39.16
CA ASP A 118 0.97 5.04 -37.91
C ASP A 118 1.30 3.72 -37.18
N LEU A 119 0.36 2.79 -37.09
CA LEU A 119 0.61 1.45 -36.59
C LEU A 119 1.74 0.75 -37.37
N ARG A 120 1.73 0.80 -38.71
CA ARG A 120 2.78 0.18 -39.55
C ARG A 120 4.15 0.80 -39.32
N ILE A 121 4.22 2.13 -39.19
CA ILE A 121 5.45 2.84 -38.87
C ILE A 121 5.94 2.43 -37.46
N HIS A 122 5.02 2.29 -36.53
CA HIS A 122 5.35 1.92 -35.14
C HIS A 122 5.95 0.51 -35.07
N ILE A 123 5.31 -0.48 -35.69
CA ILE A 123 5.77 -1.87 -35.67
C ILE A 123 6.99 -2.12 -36.57
N SER A 124 7.25 -1.29 -37.58
CA SER A 124 8.44 -1.41 -38.43
C SER A 124 9.76 -1.15 -37.71
N ARG A 125 9.69 -0.55 -36.49
CA ARG A 125 10.88 -0.33 -35.68
C ARG A 125 11.46 -1.60 -35.06
N VAL A 126 10.70 -2.70 -35.08
CA VAL A 126 11.12 -3.97 -34.50
C VAL A 126 11.34 -4.96 -35.61
N SER A 127 12.54 -5.54 -35.67
CA SER A 127 12.90 -6.63 -36.58
C SER A 127 12.76 -7.96 -35.85
N VAL A 128 12.03 -8.91 -36.41
CA VAL A 128 11.93 -10.27 -35.88
C VAL A 128 13.05 -11.12 -36.46
N ILE A 129 13.82 -11.77 -35.61
CA ILE A 129 14.98 -12.58 -35.94
C ILE A 129 14.67 -14.04 -35.63
N LYS A 130 14.54 -14.90 -36.66
CA LYS A 130 14.08 -16.29 -36.50
C LYS A 130 14.91 -17.15 -35.54
N ASP A 131 16.20 -16.85 -35.44
CA ASP A 131 17.13 -17.65 -34.62
C ASP A 131 17.28 -17.13 -33.18
N GLU A 132 16.60 -16.06 -32.83
CA GLU A 132 16.60 -15.52 -31.46
C GLU A 132 15.31 -15.83 -30.71
N ASN A 133 15.44 -16.26 -29.47
CA ASN A 133 14.29 -16.47 -28.61
C ASN A 133 13.77 -15.14 -28.01
N ASP A 134 12.44 -14.99 -27.90
CA ASP A 134 11.81 -13.89 -27.21
C ASP A 134 12.24 -13.87 -25.74
N ARG A 135 12.58 -12.68 -25.23
CA ARG A 135 12.99 -12.47 -23.84
C ARG A 135 12.10 -11.43 -23.20
N GLN A 136 11.65 -11.72 -21.98
CA GLN A 136 10.99 -10.72 -21.16
C GLN A 136 12.01 -9.72 -20.63
N VAL A 137 11.66 -8.43 -20.68
CA VAL A 137 12.51 -7.33 -20.23
C VAL A 137 11.77 -6.55 -19.15
N TRP A 138 12.48 -6.27 -18.09
CA TRP A 138 12.00 -5.38 -17.04
C TRP A 138 12.33 -3.94 -17.43
N LYS A 139 11.31 -3.08 -17.55
CA LYS A 139 11.48 -1.70 -18.04
C LYS A 139 12.12 -0.76 -17.05
N ARG A 140 12.13 -1.12 -15.76
CA ARG A 140 12.74 -0.31 -14.71
C ARG A 140 14.19 -0.70 -14.50
N GLY A 141 15.04 0.32 -14.52
CA GLY A 141 16.48 0.20 -14.36
C GLY A 141 17.22 0.10 -15.69
N GLU A 142 18.41 0.65 -15.75
CA GLU A 142 19.25 0.75 -16.97
C GLU A 142 19.66 -0.62 -17.53
N SER A 143 19.68 -1.65 -16.69
CA SER A 143 20.13 -2.99 -17.08
C SER A 143 19.03 -3.84 -17.77
N GLY A 144 17.77 -3.42 -17.78
CA GLY A 144 16.63 -4.21 -18.27
C GLY A 144 16.40 -5.53 -17.53
N ARG A 145 17.12 -5.78 -16.43
CA ARG A 145 17.03 -7.00 -15.63
C ARG A 145 16.09 -6.80 -14.45
N PHE A 146 15.25 -7.80 -14.22
CA PHE A 146 14.41 -7.86 -13.05
C PHE A 146 15.26 -8.05 -11.78
N THR A 147 15.02 -7.20 -10.78
CA THR A 147 15.54 -7.39 -9.42
C THR A 147 14.39 -7.32 -8.42
N VAL A 148 14.47 -8.07 -7.34
CA VAL A 148 13.46 -8.03 -6.27
C VAL A 148 13.32 -6.62 -5.72
N ARG A 149 14.42 -5.90 -5.58
CA ARG A 149 14.44 -4.51 -5.12
C ARG A 149 13.65 -3.58 -6.05
N SER A 150 13.92 -3.62 -7.37
CA SER A 150 13.21 -2.78 -8.35
C SER A 150 11.72 -3.13 -8.46
N ALA A 151 11.34 -4.40 -8.22
CA ALA A 151 9.96 -4.80 -8.13
C ALA A 151 9.26 -4.22 -6.89
N TYR A 152 9.93 -4.23 -5.73
CA TYR A 152 9.40 -3.59 -4.53
C TYR A 152 9.26 -2.07 -4.70
N GLU A 153 10.26 -1.40 -5.27
CA GLU A 153 10.21 0.02 -5.58
C GLU A 153 9.02 0.33 -6.51
N CYS A 154 8.79 -0.52 -7.53
CA CYS A 154 7.63 -0.41 -8.42
C CYS A 154 6.30 -0.57 -7.67
N ILE A 155 6.16 -1.60 -6.84
CA ILE A 155 4.95 -1.85 -6.06
C ILE A 155 4.70 -0.71 -5.06
N GLU A 156 5.76 -0.19 -4.44
CA GLU A 156 5.66 0.95 -3.54
C GLU A 156 5.23 2.23 -4.27
N GLU A 157 5.72 2.48 -5.48
CA GLU A 157 5.30 3.63 -6.27
C GLU A 157 3.86 3.51 -6.79
N ILE A 158 3.45 2.32 -7.21
CA ILE A 158 2.07 2.03 -7.61
C ILE A 158 1.14 2.12 -6.39
N GLY A 159 1.60 1.64 -5.22
CA GLY A 159 0.90 1.76 -3.94
C GLY A 159 0.99 3.16 -3.31
N ARG A 160 1.83 4.03 -3.84
CA ARG A 160 1.83 5.46 -3.53
C ARG A 160 0.70 6.14 -4.31
N GLY A 161 -0.55 5.85 -3.93
CA GLY A 161 -1.58 6.89 -3.95
C GLY A 161 -1.02 8.15 -3.27
N PRO A 162 -1.68 9.31 -3.29
CA PRO A 162 -1.12 10.55 -2.76
C PRO A 162 -0.37 10.24 -1.48
N GLN A 163 0.93 10.55 -1.44
CA GLN A 163 1.84 10.16 -0.35
C GLN A 163 1.12 10.42 0.96
N ILE A 164 0.76 9.36 1.68
CA ILE A 164 0.15 9.50 2.98
C ILE A 164 1.27 10.03 3.87
N SER A 165 1.35 11.35 3.96
CA SER A 165 2.39 12.10 4.66
C SER A 165 2.49 11.71 6.14
N GLY A 166 1.40 11.17 6.69
CA GLY A 166 1.26 10.77 8.07
C GLY A 166 2.34 9.78 8.55
N PHE A 167 2.75 8.82 7.75
CA PHE A 167 3.80 7.87 8.16
C PHE A 167 5.17 8.52 8.31
N GLY A 168 5.50 9.51 7.48
CA GLY A 168 6.74 10.27 7.62
C GLY A 168 6.81 11.04 8.95
N TYR A 169 5.68 11.50 9.46
CA TYR A 169 5.59 12.13 10.77
C TYR A 169 5.65 11.11 11.91
N LEU A 170 5.01 9.96 11.76
CA LEU A 170 4.97 8.93 12.80
C LEU A 170 6.39 8.54 13.24
N TRP A 171 7.29 8.26 12.31
CA TRP A 171 8.67 7.83 12.63
C TRP A 171 9.57 8.96 13.13
N LYS A 172 9.16 10.22 13.01
CA LYS A 172 9.85 11.37 13.63
C LYS A 172 9.53 11.51 15.11
N ILE A 173 8.45 10.88 15.59
CA ILE A 173 8.08 10.85 17.01
C ILE A 173 9.03 9.90 17.72
N LYS A 174 9.75 10.41 18.74
CA LYS A 174 10.71 9.62 19.51
C LYS A 174 10.07 8.92 20.73
N ALA A 175 8.82 8.47 20.62
CA ALA A 175 8.13 7.74 21.68
C ALA A 175 8.69 6.32 21.88
N PHE A 176 8.18 5.60 22.87
CA PHE A 176 8.59 4.21 23.09
C PHE A 176 8.21 3.32 21.90
N PRO A 177 9.06 2.36 21.50
CA PRO A 177 8.85 1.53 20.30
C PRO A 177 7.49 0.82 20.27
N ASN A 178 7.00 0.35 21.40
CA ASN A 178 5.70 -0.33 21.51
C ASN A 178 4.52 0.60 21.17
N MET A 179 4.59 1.88 21.53
CA MET A 179 3.58 2.90 21.17
C MET A 179 3.60 3.15 19.68
N MET A 180 4.80 3.31 19.10
CA MET A 180 5.00 3.58 17.68
C MET A 180 4.52 2.43 16.81
N VAL A 181 4.86 1.19 17.17
CA VAL A 181 4.43 0.00 16.44
C VAL A 181 2.91 -0.18 16.51
N THR A 182 2.29 0.09 17.66
CA THR A 182 0.83 0.05 17.78
C THR A 182 0.17 1.10 16.90
N ALA A 183 0.60 2.37 17.01
CA ALA A 183 0.11 3.46 16.18
C ALA A 183 0.25 3.14 14.68
N TRP A 184 1.39 2.63 14.25
CA TRP A 184 1.63 2.19 12.88
C TRP A 184 0.64 1.10 12.44
N ARG A 185 0.41 0.06 13.26
CA ARG A 185 -0.57 -1.00 12.96
C ARG A 185 -1.99 -0.48 12.87
N VAL A 186 -2.36 0.46 13.74
CA VAL A 186 -3.68 1.10 13.74
C VAL A 186 -3.88 1.92 12.48
N LEU A 187 -2.92 2.77 12.11
CA LEU A 187 -2.99 3.59 10.89
C LEU A 187 -3.06 2.76 9.61
N TRP A 188 -2.47 1.55 9.60
CA TRP A 188 -2.57 0.58 8.51
C TRP A 188 -3.82 -0.31 8.59
N GLY A 189 -4.67 -0.18 9.60
CA GLY A 189 -5.80 -1.10 9.83
C GLY A 189 -5.34 -2.56 10.03
N ARG A 190 -4.11 -2.76 10.55
CA ARG A 190 -3.49 -4.09 10.68
C ARG A 190 -3.46 -4.61 12.12
N ILE A 191 -4.09 -3.91 13.03
CA ILE A 191 -4.26 -4.40 14.41
C ILE A 191 -5.31 -5.54 14.43
N PRO A 192 -5.17 -6.57 15.27
CA PRO A 192 -6.04 -7.74 15.26
C PRO A 192 -7.37 -7.47 15.97
N THR A 193 -8.20 -6.59 15.39
CA THR A 193 -9.60 -6.41 15.79
C THR A 193 -10.43 -7.64 15.43
N ARG A 194 -11.62 -7.80 16.00
CA ARG A 194 -12.50 -8.95 15.72
C ARG A 194 -12.88 -9.02 14.25
N GLU A 195 -13.28 -7.91 13.64
CA GLU A 195 -13.53 -7.82 12.20
C GLU A 195 -12.27 -8.17 11.38
N GLY A 196 -11.12 -7.59 11.76
CA GLY A 196 -9.85 -7.86 11.10
C GLY A 196 -9.38 -9.31 11.21
N LEU A 197 -9.68 -10.01 12.30
CA LEU A 197 -9.41 -11.44 12.48
C LEU A 197 -10.37 -12.31 11.66
N SER A 198 -11.66 -11.98 11.67
CA SER A 198 -12.69 -12.66 10.86
C SER A 198 -12.35 -12.62 9.38
N ARG A 199 -11.97 -11.45 8.85
CA ARG A 199 -11.51 -11.30 7.44
C ARG A 199 -10.26 -12.14 7.10
N ARG A 200 -9.47 -12.52 8.10
CA ARG A 200 -8.28 -13.40 7.93
C ARG A 200 -8.62 -14.88 8.10
N GLY A 201 -9.91 -15.23 8.20
CA GLY A 201 -10.38 -16.60 8.34
C GLY A 201 -10.30 -17.16 9.76
N VAL A 202 -10.09 -16.31 10.78
CA VAL A 202 -10.16 -16.76 12.18
C VAL A 202 -11.63 -16.85 12.57
N MET A 203 -12.06 -18.04 13.01
CA MET A 203 -13.43 -18.26 13.50
C MET A 203 -13.66 -17.46 14.78
N MET A 204 -14.63 -16.56 14.74
CA MET A 204 -15.01 -15.72 15.87
C MET A 204 -16.46 -15.98 16.25
N ASN A 205 -16.75 -16.09 17.55
CA ASN A 205 -18.12 -16.25 18.04
C ASN A 205 -18.96 -14.98 17.83
N SER A 206 -18.33 -13.83 17.82
CA SER A 206 -18.96 -12.53 17.56
C SER A 206 -17.92 -11.54 17.04
N VAL A 207 -18.30 -10.72 16.08
CA VAL A 207 -17.50 -9.60 15.57
C VAL A 207 -17.84 -8.28 16.26
N ALA A 208 -18.82 -8.25 17.18
CA ALA A 208 -19.24 -7.08 17.91
C ALA A 208 -18.09 -6.46 18.73
N CYS A 209 -18.05 -5.15 18.80
CA CYS A 209 -17.06 -4.41 19.56
C CYS A 209 -17.06 -4.80 21.04
N SER A 210 -15.90 -5.14 21.58
CA SER A 210 -15.78 -5.56 22.99
C SER A 210 -16.06 -4.44 24.01
N LEU A 211 -16.04 -3.18 23.57
CA LEU A 211 -16.28 -2.02 24.43
C LEU A 211 -17.77 -1.64 24.47
N CYS A 212 -18.42 -1.42 23.33
CA CYS A 212 -19.80 -0.95 23.25
C CYS A 212 -20.83 -2.06 23.00
N GLN A 213 -20.41 -3.22 22.47
CA GLN A 213 -21.27 -4.35 22.07
C GLN A 213 -22.32 -4.05 20.98
N SER A 214 -22.34 -2.83 20.42
CA SER A 214 -23.39 -2.34 19.52
C SER A 214 -23.04 -2.51 18.05
N GLU A 215 -21.77 -2.36 17.68
CA GLU A 215 -21.30 -2.37 16.29
C GLU A 215 -20.13 -3.32 16.09
N GLU A 216 -19.77 -3.59 14.83
CA GLU A 216 -18.61 -4.43 14.50
C GLU A 216 -17.31 -3.78 14.96
N GLU A 217 -16.42 -4.57 15.55
CA GLU A 217 -15.11 -4.11 15.99
C GLU A 217 -14.15 -3.94 14.79
N SER A 218 -14.38 -2.90 13.99
CA SER A 218 -13.41 -2.45 13.00
C SER A 218 -12.30 -1.64 13.67
N CYS A 219 -11.19 -1.43 12.97
CA CYS A 219 -10.11 -0.57 13.47
C CYS A 219 -10.61 0.87 13.65
N GLN A 220 -11.40 1.38 12.71
CA GLN A 220 -11.94 2.72 12.74
C GLN A 220 -12.95 2.90 13.89
N HIS A 221 -13.88 1.95 14.04
CA HIS A 221 -14.84 1.98 15.13
C HIS A 221 -14.13 1.95 16.50
N LEU A 222 -13.23 1.00 16.72
CA LEU A 222 -12.56 0.83 18.02
C LEU A 222 -11.81 2.06 18.51
N PHE A 223 -11.17 2.82 17.60
CA PHE A 223 -10.31 3.94 17.97
C PHE A 223 -10.94 5.32 17.79
N LEU A 224 -12.04 5.47 17.02
CA LEU A 224 -12.66 6.77 16.74
C LEU A 224 -14.17 6.80 16.95
N GLU A 225 -14.91 5.80 16.42
CA GLU A 225 -16.37 5.85 16.31
C GLU A 225 -17.09 5.26 17.51
N CYS A 226 -16.43 4.35 18.24
CA CYS A 226 -16.99 3.77 19.46
C CYS A 226 -17.26 4.86 20.52
N GLU A 227 -18.39 4.77 21.20
CA GLU A 227 -18.75 5.70 22.31
C GLU A 227 -17.64 5.83 23.34
N HIS A 228 -17.00 4.72 23.70
CA HIS A 228 -15.88 4.73 24.67
C HIS A 228 -14.64 5.41 24.09
N ALA A 229 -14.33 5.19 22.81
CA ALA A 229 -13.25 5.90 22.12
C ALA A 229 -13.51 7.41 22.10
N TRP A 230 -14.74 7.80 21.78
CA TRP A 230 -15.15 9.20 21.80
C TRP A 230 -14.96 9.83 23.19
N ARG A 231 -15.35 9.13 24.26
CA ARG A 231 -15.14 9.60 25.63
C ARG A 231 -13.66 9.80 25.95
N VAL A 232 -12.80 8.86 25.60
CA VAL A 232 -11.34 8.98 25.81
C VAL A 232 -10.80 10.22 25.11
N TRP A 233 -11.17 10.45 23.84
CA TRP A 233 -10.70 11.64 23.12
C TRP A 233 -11.28 12.93 23.67
N ALA A 234 -12.53 12.95 24.09
CA ALA A 234 -13.16 14.11 24.72
C ALA A 234 -12.44 14.48 26.03
N LEU A 235 -12.10 13.48 26.85
CA LEU A 235 -11.29 13.68 28.06
C LEU A 235 -9.87 14.16 27.74
N CYS A 236 -9.24 13.62 26.68
CA CYS A 236 -7.91 14.06 26.23
C CYS A 236 -7.90 15.52 25.78
N PHE A 237 -8.89 15.97 25.00
CA PHE A 237 -9.00 17.36 24.57
C PHE A 237 -9.33 18.29 25.73
N ARG A 238 -10.21 17.87 26.65
CA ARG A 238 -10.51 18.61 27.89
C ARG A 238 -9.28 18.80 28.75
N TRP A 239 -8.47 17.76 28.92
CA TRP A 239 -7.23 17.80 29.67
C TRP A 239 -6.27 18.89 29.17
N VAL A 240 -6.16 19.04 27.84
CA VAL A 240 -5.31 20.07 27.22
C VAL A 240 -6.02 21.43 27.11
N GLY A 241 -7.33 21.49 27.39
CA GLY A 241 -8.11 22.73 27.32
C GLY A 241 -8.40 23.19 25.90
N ILE A 242 -8.50 22.27 24.95
CA ILE A 242 -8.81 22.57 23.55
C ILE A 242 -10.17 22.01 23.12
N LEU A 243 -10.82 22.74 22.21
CA LEU A 243 -11.99 22.23 21.48
C LEU A 243 -11.50 21.72 20.12
N SER A 244 -11.77 20.48 19.82
CA SER A 244 -11.40 19.87 18.54
C SER A 244 -12.49 18.96 18.05
N VAL A 245 -12.65 18.92 16.72
CA VAL A 245 -13.52 17.96 16.04
C VAL A 245 -12.67 16.82 15.54
N GLN A 246 -13.08 15.61 15.89
CA GLN A 246 -12.42 14.42 15.38
C GLN A 246 -12.81 14.13 13.94
N HIS A 247 -11.84 13.74 13.13
CA HIS A 247 -12.10 13.20 11.82
C HIS A 247 -12.34 11.70 11.93
N ASN A 248 -13.33 11.19 11.19
CA ASN A 248 -13.69 9.77 11.21
C ASN A 248 -12.68 8.82 10.53
N ASN A 249 -11.69 9.33 9.82
CA ASN A 249 -10.61 8.55 9.23
C ASN A 249 -9.36 8.63 10.11
N LEU A 250 -8.79 7.46 10.49
CA LEU A 250 -7.64 7.36 11.40
C LEU A 250 -6.39 8.12 10.91
N MET A 251 -6.08 8.03 9.62
CA MET A 251 -4.92 8.71 9.06
C MET A 251 -5.10 10.23 9.09
N ILE A 252 -6.25 10.71 8.64
CA ILE A 252 -6.55 12.15 8.63
C ILE A 252 -6.66 12.67 10.06
N ASN A 253 -7.23 11.88 10.98
CA ASN A 253 -7.26 12.21 12.40
C ASN A 253 -5.85 12.40 12.96
N PHE A 254 -4.94 11.46 12.71
CA PHE A 254 -3.53 11.57 13.10
C PHE A 254 -2.81 12.75 12.46
N GLU A 255 -3.01 13.00 11.16
CA GLU A 255 -2.40 14.13 10.44
C GLU A 255 -2.85 15.47 11.01
N ARG A 256 -4.14 15.61 11.28
CA ARG A 256 -4.74 16.83 11.84
C ARG A 256 -4.61 16.96 13.36
N PHE A 257 -4.06 15.96 14.04
CA PHE A 257 -3.82 16.02 15.48
C PHE A 257 -2.62 16.92 15.77
N HIS A 258 -2.88 18.23 15.78
CA HIS A 258 -1.88 19.27 16.01
C HIS A 258 -2.46 20.44 16.80
N LEU A 259 -1.61 21.16 17.52
CA LEU A 259 -1.90 22.35 18.27
C LEU A 259 -1.47 23.57 17.43
N VAL A 260 -2.43 24.47 17.15
CA VAL A 260 -2.22 25.61 16.22
C VAL A 260 -1.11 26.55 16.68
N GLN A 261 -0.96 26.74 18.00
CA GLN A 261 0.02 27.67 18.60
C GLN A 261 1.39 27.02 18.88
N CYS A 262 1.59 25.77 18.48
CA CYS A 262 2.80 25.02 18.77
C CYS A 262 3.70 24.88 17.53
N THR A 263 5.01 24.82 17.77
CA THR A 263 6.02 24.54 16.73
C THR A 263 5.91 23.10 16.23
N ASN A 264 6.56 22.80 15.10
CA ASN A 264 6.61 21.44 14.58
C ASN A 264 7.18 20.42 15.56
N LYS A 265 8.20 20.78 16.35
CA LYS A 265 8.77 19.89 17.39
C LYS A 265 7.76 19.61 18.51
N GLN A 266 7.08 20.63 18.98
CA GLN A 266 6.04 20.52 20.01
C GLN A 266 4.85 19.69 19.51
N ASN A 267 4.48 19.88 18.23
CA ASN A 267 3.46 19.06 17.60
C ASN A 267 3.87 17.59 17.43
N LEU A 268 5.15 17.27 17.29
CA LEU A 268 5.61 15.88 17.37
C LEU A 268 5.37 15.26 18.75
N VAL A 269 5.54 16.04 19.83
CA VAL A 269 5.19 15.59 21.19
C VAL A 269 3.69 15.33 21.28
N TRP A 270 2.87 16.25 20.78
CA TRP A 270 1.40 16.09 20.78
C TRP A 270 0.95 14.87 19.97
N LYS A 271 1.57 14.62 18.83
CA LYS A 271 1.36 13.37 18.07
C LYS A 271 1.85 12.12 18.82
N GLY A 272 2.83 12.25 19.67
CA GLY A 272 3.25 11.21 20.62
C GLY A 272 2.17 10.90 21.66
N VAL A 273 1.45 11.92 22.15
CA VAL A 273 0.25 11.73 23.00
C VAL A 273 -0.79 10.90 22.26
N TRP A 274 -1.09 11.23 20.99
CA TRP A 274 -2.01 10.45 20.15
C TRP A 274 -1.61 8.98 20.10
N ALA A 275 -0.35 8.70 19.79
CA ALA A 275 0.15 7.32 19.71
C ALA A 275 0.05 6.58 21.04
N THR A 276 0.25 7.29 22.15
CA THR A 276 0.13 6.74 23.51
C THR A 276 -1.32 6.45 23.87
N VAL A 277 -2.25 7.37 23.57
CA VAL A 277 -3.70 7.16 23.78
C VAL A 277 -4.18 5.94 23.01
N VAL A 278 -3.85 5.84 21.72
CA VAL A 278 -4.19 4.67 20.88
C VAL A 278 -3.62 3.38 21.48
N ARG A 279 -2.39 3.41 21.98
CA ARG A 279 -1.79 2.24 22.66
C ARG A 279 -2.56 1.87 23.93
N CYS A 280 -2.92 2.84 24.76
CA CYS A 280 -3.67 2.59 26.00
C CYS A 280 -5.09 2.07 25.70
N MET A 281 -5.76 2.60 24.69
CA MET A 281 -7.06 2.07 24.22
C MET A 281 -6.96 0.61 23.79
N TRP A 282 -5.90 0.25 23.08
CA TRP A 282 -5.66 -1.14 22.67
C TRP A 282 -5.39 -2.07 23.85
N GLU A 283 -4.59 -1.62 24.84
CA GLU A 283 -4.31 -2.38 26.05
C GLU A 283 -5.58 -2.54 26.90
N HIS A 284 -6.37 -1.50 27.03
CA HIS A 284 -7.64 -1.51 27.75
C HIS A 284 -8.64 -2.49 27.11
N ARG A 285 -8.80 -2.42 25.77
CA ARG A 285 -9.62 -3.39 25.02
C ARG A 285 -9.15 -4.82 25.27
N ASN A 286 -7.85 -5.07 25.28
CA ASN A 286 -7.30 -6.41 25.52
C ASN A 286 -7.51 -6.85 26.98
N SER A 287 -7.46 -5.96 27.95
CA SER A 287 -7.80 -6.26 29.34
C SER A 287 -9.24 -6.72 29.47
N ILE A 288 -10.18 -6.07 28.77
CA ILE A 288 -11.59 -6.48 28.78
C ILE A 288 -11.77 -7.85 28.14
N VAL A 289 -11.11 -8.10 27.00
CA VAL A 289 -11.29 -9.38 26.27
C VAL A 289 -10.65 -10.56 26.97
N PHE A 290 -9.48 -10.38 27.57
CA PHE A 290 -8.67 -11.48 28.11
C PHE A 290 -8.65 -11.57 29.64
N ASN A 291 -8.88 -10.44 30.34
CA ASN A 291 -8.73 -10.36 31.80
C ASN A 291 -10.01 -9.92 32.52
N GLN A 292 -11.16 -9.92 31.84
CA GLN A 292 -12.45 -9.50 32.41
C GLN A 292 -12.42 -8.07 33.01
N GLY A 293 -11.65 -7.16 32.40
CA GLY A 293 -11.55 -5.75 32.80
C GLY A 293 -12.89 -5.03 32.65
N VAL A 294 -13.03 -3.91 33.35
CA VAL A 294 -14.19 -3.03 33.25
C VAL A 294 -13.87 -1.88 32.28
N VAL A 295 -14.88 -1.48 31.50
CA VAL A 295 -14.71 -0.38 30.52
C VAL A 295 -14.66 0.96 31.25
N ASP A 296 -13.49 1.61 31.22
CA ASP A 296 -13.25 2.90 31.89
C ASP A 296 -12.40 3.82 30.99
N ALA A 297 -13.00 4.91 30.51
CA ALA A 297 -12.32 5.89 29.67
C ALA A 297 -11.34 6.79 30.46
N GLU A 298 -11.60 7.00 31.74
CA GLU A 298 -10.72 7.81 32.60
C GLU A 298 -9.43 7.06 32.91
N GLU A 299 -9.52 5.75 33.16
CA GLU A 299 -8.34 4.89 33.34
C GLU A 299 -7.45 4.93 32.09
N VAL A 300 -8.05 4.86 30.91
CA VAL A 300 -7.30 4.94 29.64
C VAL A 300 -6.54 6.25 29.53
N LEU A 301 -7.19 7.39 29.86
CA LEU A 301 -6.52 8.70 29.82
C LEU A 301 -5.42 8.80 30.87
N GLN A 302 -5.65 8.39 32.12
CA GLN A 302 -4.65 8.41 33.20
C GLN A 302 -3.41 7.59 32.79
N ASN A 303 -3.61 6.40 32.25
CA ASN A 303 -2.53 5.57 31.73
C ASN A 303 -1.77 6.25 30.58
N ALA A 304 -2.47 6.94 29.69
CA ALA A 304 -1.85 7.68 28.59
C ALA A 304 -1.05 8.89 29.10
N GLN A 305 -1.56 9.63 30.08
CA GLN A 305 -0.87 10.74 30.72
C GLN A 305 0.41 10.27 31.39
N LEU A 306 0.35 9.19 32.19
CA LEU A 306 1.50 8.63 32.90
C LEU A 306 2.56 8.14 31.90
N LYS A 307 2.17 7.36 30.90
CA LYS A 307 3.11 6.81 29.90
C LYS A 307 3.75 7.91 29.06
N THR A 308 2.99 8.95 28.70
CA THR A 308 3.53 10.10 27.96
C THR A 308 4.53 10.88 28.82
N TRP A 309 4.21 11.15 30.08
CA TRP A 309 5.12 11.82 31.01
C TRP A 309 6.42 11.02 31.20
N LEU A 310 6.35 9.71 31.43
CA LEU A 310 7.51 8.82 31.54
C LEU A 310 8.37 8.87 30.27
N TRP A 311 7.76 8.81 29.11
CA TRP A 311 8.46 8.93 27.84
C TRP A 311 9.16 10.28 27.70
N MET A 312 8.47 11.40 27.97
CA MET A 312 9.05 12.75 27.89
C MET A 312 10.20 12.91 28.89
N LYS A 313 10.03 12.44 30.12
CA LYS A 313 11.07 12.45 31.16
C LYS A 313 12.33 11.69 30.75
N HIS A 314 12.15 10.59 30.01
CA HIS A 314 13.26 9.75 29.57
C HIS A 314 13.96 10.27 28.30
N LYS A 315 13.22 10.89 27.38
CA LYS A 315 13.73 11.26 26.05
C LYS A 315 14.02 12.74 25.85
N ALA A 316 13.39 13.64 26.61
CA ALA A 316 13.60 15.07 26.49
C ALA A 316 14.51 15.55 27.62
N HIS A 317 15.77 15.85 27.31
CA HIS A 317 16.77 16.27 28.29
C HIS A 317 16.37 17.50 29.13
N ASN A 318 15.47 18.35 28.62
CA ASN A 318 15.02 19.58 29.30
C ASN A 318 13.63 19.47 29.89
N PHE A 319 13.05 18.26 29.97
CA PHE A 319 11.73 18.07 30.56
C PHE A 319 11.81 17.84 32.07
N ASN A 320 11.73 18.91 32.85
CA ASN A 320 11.90 18.88 34.32
C ASN A 320 10.58 18.98 35.10
N TYR A 321 9.44 18.84 34.41
CA TYR A 321 8.13 18.94 35.07
C TYR A 321 7.82 17.68 35.90
N SER A 322 7.16 17.90 37.05
CA SER A 322 6.59 16.81 37.82
C SER A 322 5.39 16.19 37.10
N PHE A 323 4.96 15.02 37.57
CA PHE A 323 3.73 14.42 37.04
C PHE A 323 2.50 15.26 37.33
N ALA A 324 2.47 15.93 38.53
CA ALA A 324 1.40 16.86 38.89
C ALA A 324 1.33 18.06 37.94
N ASP A 325 2.48 18.66 37.58
CA ASP A 325 2.53 19.76 36.60
C ASP A 325 2.00 19.31 35.23
N TRP A 326 2.38 18.10 34.83
CA TRP A 326 1.93 17.53 33.57
C TRP A 326 0.41 17.31 33.51
N ILE A 327 -0.18 16.84 34.59
CA ILE A 327 -1.64 16.64 34.68
C ILE A 327 -2.39 17.98 34.70
N LEU A 328 -1.91 18.95 35.46
CA LEU A 328 -2.59 20.23 35.68
C LEU A 328 -2.39 21.20 34.48
N ASN A 329 -1.21 21.21 33.88
CA ASN A 329 -0.80 22.21 32.91
C ASN A 329 -0.02 21.58 31.71
N PRO A 330 -0.64 20.73 30.87
CA PRO A 330 0.07 20.03 29.83
C PRO A 330 0.65 20.94 28.73
N LEU A 331 -0.03 22.04 28.38
CA LEU A 331 0.42 22.95 27.30
C LEU A 331 1.77 23.63 27.60
N PRO A 332 2.00 24.24 28.78
CA PRO A 332 3.32 24.73 29.14
C PRO A 332 4.40 23.64 29.10
N CYS A 333 4.07 22.43 29.55
CA CYS A 333 5.00 21.31 29.52
C CYS A 333 5.38 20.91 28.07
N ILE A 334 4.42 20.87 27.15
CA ILE A 334 4.67 20.61 25.73
C ILE A 334 5.48 21.75 25.10
N SER A 335 5.15 23.00 25.44
CA SER A 335 5.79 24.19 24.88
C SER A 335 7.26 24.33 25.31
N SER A 336 7.67 23.73 26.43
CA SER A 336 9.05 23.75 26.91
C SER A 336 10.00 22.87 26.10
N VAL A 337 9.48 21.94 25.30
CA VAL A 337 10.30 21.04 24.47
C VAL A 337 10.87 21.79 23.28
N LYS A 338 12.20 21.97 23.26
CA LYS A 338 12.97 22.70 22.26
C LYS A 338 13.45 21.78 21.12
#